data_116fbf79284c6f1cc1700cf8081c9db9
#
_entry.id   116fbf79284c6f1cc1700cf8081c9db9
#
_cell.length_a   1.000
_cell.length_b   1.000
_cell.length_c   1.000
_cell.angle_alpha   90.00
_cell.angle_beta   90.00
_cell.angle_gamma   90.00
#
_symmetry.space_group_name_H-M   'P 1'
#
loop_
_entity.id
_entity.type
_entity.pdbx_description
1 polymer ?
#
loop_
_entity_poly.entity_id
_entity_poly.type
_entity_poly.pdbx_seq_one_letter_code
_entity_poly.pdbx_strand_id
1 'polypeptide(L)'
;RYMDDVVVIAPNTVIAREWLAKIMVFLQERLHLETNQKTKIFYVRQGVNAYGFKIKATHLLLRTESKRREKRRIKRMMEKLQEGTITKAAIVQSVNSWLGFARWACAYNLAKKIFAPYRFIKTEGELPYGAISRNRQARRILQQRRGTGKTHKAVA
;
A
#
# COMPACT_ATOMS: atom_id res chain seq x y z
N ARG A 1 4.93 2.50 14.13
CA ARG A 1 5.92 1.42 14.02
C ARG A 1 5.22 0.11 13.69
N TYR A 2 5.79 -0.68 12.81
CA TYR A 2 5.33 -2.04 12.52
C TYR A 2 6.56 -2.95 12.38
N MET A 3 6.74 -3.88 13.33
CA MET A 3 7.95 -4.68 13.46
C MET A 3 9.20 -3.77 13.50
N ASP A 4 10.06 -3.88 12.49
CA ASP A 4 11.28 -3.12 12.25
C ASP A 4 11.06 -1.82 11.43
N ASP A 5 9.91 -1.68 10.76
CA ASP A 5 9.61 -0.48 9.99
C ASP A 5 9.14 0.67 10.90
N VAL A 6 9.85 1.80 10.87
CA VAL A 6 9.50 3.03 11.59
C VAL A 6 9.30 4.16 10.59
N VAL A 7 8.18 4.85 10.68
CA VAL A 7 7.89 6.06 9.89
C VAL A 7 7.71 7.23 10.83
N VAL A 8 8.47 8.30 10.59
CA VAL A 8 8.43 9.54 11.38
C VAL A 8 8.02 10.69 10.48
N ILE A 9 7.15 11.56 10.97
CA ILE A 9 6.68 12.75 10.23
C ILE A 9 7.24 13.99 10.90
N ALA A 10 7.99 14.79 10.15
CA ALA A 10 8.59 16.03 10.63
C ALA A 10 8.04 17.25 9.87
N PRO A 11 8.03 18.45 10.49
CA PRO A 11 7.55 19.67 9.86
C PRO A 11 8.37 20.10 8.65
N ASN A 12 9.66 19.88 8.68
CA ASN A 12 10.60 20.24 7.61
C ASN A 12 11.76 19.24 7.52
N THR A 13 12.57 19.37 6.46
CA THR A 13 13.71 18.48 6.21
C THR A 13 14.88 18.68 7.16
N VAL A 14 15.05 19.84 7.75
CA VAL A 14 16.13 20.12 8.72
C VAL A 14 15.84 19.33 9.99
N ILE A 15 14.66 19.52 10.57
CA ILE A 15 14.20 18.78 11.75
C ILE A 15 14.19 17.27 11.48
N ALA A 16 13.79 16.85 10.27
CA ALA A 16 13.82 15.45 9.90
C ALA A 16 15.22 14.84 9.96
N ARG A 17 16.25 15.57 9.52
CA ARG A 17 17.65 15.13 9.59
C ARG A 17 18.18 15.06 11.03
N GLU A 18 17.85 16.07 11.83
CA GLU A 18 18.20 16.07 13.26
C GLU A 18 17.59 14.87 14.00
N TRP A 19 16.30 14.59 13.74
CA TRP A 19 15.63 13.45 14.36
C TRP A 19 16.22 12.12 13.88
N LEU A 20 16.53 11.99 12.59
CA LEU A 20 17.17 10.80 12.06
C LEU A 20 18.52 10.56 12.73
N ALA A 21 19.36 11.60 12.84
CA ALA A 21 20.67 11.48 13.52
C ALA A 21 20.50 11.00 14.97
N LYS A 22 19.58 11.60 15.73
CA LYS A 22 19.30 11.19 17.12
C LYS A 22 18.80 9.74 17.20
N ILE A 23 17.95 9.33 16.26
CA ILE A 23 17.45 7.94 16.19
C ILE A 23 18.60 6.98 15.89
N MET A 24 19.50 7.31 14.97
CA MET A 24 20.64 6.46 14.62
C MET A 24 21.59 6.28 15.81
N VAL A 25 21.92 7.37 16.52
CA VAL A 25 22.74 7.30 17.75
C VAL A 25 22.06 6.43 18.81
N PHE A 26 20.77 6.65 19.06
CA PHE A 26 20.01 5.85 20.03
C PHE A 26 19.99 4.36 19.67
N LEU A 27 19.76 4.02 18.40
CA LEU A 27 19.74 2.63 17.93
C LEU A 27 21.10 1.97 18.17
N GLN A 28 22.19 2.65 17.83
CA GLN A 28 23.54 2.12 17.97
C GLN A 28 23.96 2.00 19.43
N GLU A 29 23.78 3.04 20.23
CA GLU A 29 24.29 3.08 21.62
C GLU A 29 23.44 2.25 22.60
N ARG A 30 22.10 2.24 22.42
CA ARG A 30 21.18 1.61 23.36
C ARG A 30 20.72 0.24 22.95
N LEU A 31 20.64 -0.03 21.65
CA LEU A 31 20.08 -1.27 21.13
C LEU A 31 21.06 -2.08 20.29
N HIS A 32 22.26 -1.56 20.04
CA HIS A 32 23.28 -2.18 19.18
C HIS A 32 22.71 -2.57 17.79
N LEU A 33 21.80 -1.72 17.25
CA LEU A 33 21.16 -1.90 15.97
C LEU A 33 21.63 -0.85 14.98
N GLU A 34 21.71 -1.23 13.71
CA GLU A 34 22.00 -0.34 12.59
C GLU A 34 20.74 -0.05 11.76
N THR A 35 20.68 1.12 11.15
CA THR A 35 19.62 1.45 10.21
C THR A 35 19.85 0.78 8.87
N ASN A 36 18.77 0.35 8.21
CA ASN A 36 18.85 -0.20 6.86
C ASN A 36 19.31 0.88 5.87
N GLN A 37 20.09 0.48 4.84
CA GLN A 37 20.51 1.36 3.72
C GLN A 37 19.33 1.98 2.96
N LYS A 38 18.11 1.44 3.12
CA LYS A 38 16.87 1.99 2.54
C LYS A 38 16.25 3.11 3.37
N THR A 39 16.80 3.43 4.54
CA THR A 39 16.34 4.56 5.37
C THR A 39 16.51 5.87 4.60
N LYS A 40 15.43 6.61 4.43
CA LYS A 40 15.40 7.81 3.57
C LYS A 40 14.50 8.90 4.13
N ILE A 41 14.94 10.15 3.94
CA ILE A 41 14.11 11.34 4.13
C ILE A 41 13.49 11.75 2.78
N PHE A 42 12.17 11.92 2.73
CA PHE A 42 11.48 12.32 1.51
C PHE A 42 10.21 13.14 1.79
N TYR A 43 9.72 13.82 0.78
CA TYR A 43 8.51 14.63 0.92
C TYR A 43 7.25 13.76 1.01
N VAL A 44 6.31 14.11 1.89
CA VAL A 44 4.99 13.42 2.04
C VAL A 44 4.26 13.30 0.70
N ARG A 45 4.41 14.28 -0.21
CA ARG A 45 3.81 14.23 -1.56
C ARG A 45 4.28 13.04 -2.40
N GLN A 46 5.49 12.52 -2.16
CA GLN A 46 6.01 11.35 -2.87
C GLN A 46 5.31 10.06 -2.40
N GLY A 47 4.80 10.06 -1.17
CA GLY A 47 4.16 8.92 -0.51
C GLY A 47 5.17 7.90 0.00
N VAL A 48 4.78 7.21 1.06
CA VAL A 48 5.58 6.20 1.77
C VAL A 48 5.20 4.81 1.30
N ASN A 49 6.19 3.96 1.05
CA ASN A 49 5.98 2.54 0.81
C ASN A 49 6.03 1.80 2.15
N ALA A 50 4.86 1.51 2.75
CA ALA A 50 4.74 0.76 3.98
C ALA A 50 3.58 -0.24 3.91
N TYR A 51 3.67 -1.33 4.67
CA TYR A 51 2.60 -2.34 4.84
C TYR A 51 2.03 -2.91 3.53
N GLY A 52 2.84 -3.00 2.47
CA GLY A 52 2.39 -3.46 1.15
C GLY A 52 1.68 -2.40 0.30
N PHE A 53 1.53 -1.18 0.80
CA PHE A 53 0.89 -0.06 0.12
C PHE A 53 1.88 1.08 -0.18
N LYS A 54 1.49 1.94 -1.10
CA LYS A 54 2.05 3.29 -1.22
C LYS A 54 1.07 4.27 -0.61
N ILE A 55 1.42 4.77 0.57
CA ILE A 55 0.62 5.68 1.37
C ILE A 55 0.84 7.10 0.86
N LYS A 56 -0.19 7.74 0.34
CA LYS A 56 -0.22 9.15 -0.05
C LYS A 56 -0.99 9.96 0.98
N ALA A 57 -0.82 11.27 0.99
CA ALA A 57 -1.54 12.16 1.91
C ALA A 57 -3.09 12.02 1.83
N THR A 58 -3.62 11.65 0.67
CA THR A 58 -5.07 11.61 0.40
C THR A 58 -5.63 10.22 0.14
N HIS A 59 -4.78 9.22 -0.14
CA HIS A 59 -5.23 7.89 -0.54
C HIS A 59 -4.13 6.84 -0.43
N LEU A 60 -4.55 5.58 -0.37
CA LEU A 60 -3.67 4.42 -0.43
C LEU A 60 -3.65 3.84 -1.84
N LEU A 61 -2.48 3.47 -2.31
CA LEU A 61 -2.30 2.74 -3.57
C LEU A 61 -1.59 1.41 -3.29
N LEU A 62 -1.85 0.41 -4.12
CA LEU A 62 -1.04 -0.80 -4.10
C LEU A 62 0.36 -0.53 -4.65
N ARG A 63 1.38 -1.12 -4.05
CA ARG A 63 2.76 -1.06 -4.54
C ARG A 63 2.85 -1.66 -5.94
N THR A 64 3.73 -1.12 -6.78
CA THR A 64 3.91 -1.59 -8.16
C THR A 64 4.30 -3.08 -8.23
N GLU A 65 5.13 -3.53 -7.31
CA GLU A 65 5.52 -4.93 -7.19
C GLU A 65 4.34 -5.85 -6.87
N SER A 66 3.45 -5.44 -5.94
CA SER A 66 2.23 -6.20 -5.61
C SER A 66 1.33 -6.36 -6.83
N LYS A 67 1.19 -5.29 -7.64
CA LYS A 67 0.42 -5.34 -8.90
C LYS A 67 1.04 -6.30 -9.92
N ARG A 68 2.36 -6.22 -10.11
CA ARG A 68 3.10 -7.09 -11.04
C ARG A 68 3.07 -8.54 -10.61
N ARG A 69 3.22 -8.79 -9.30
CA ARG A 69 3.17 -10.13 -8.72
C ARG A 69 1.80 -10.76 -8.93
N GLU A 70 0.72 -10.01 -8.70
CA GLU A 70 -0.63 -10.50 -8.91
C GLU A 70 -0.92 -10.86 -10.37
N LYS A 71 -0.55 -9.98 -11.32
CA LYS A 71 -0.68 -10.28 -12.75
C LYS A 71 0.03 -11.58 -13.13
N ARG A 72 1.27 -11.76 -12.66
CA ARG A 72 2.05 -12.99 -12.93
C ARG A 72 1.44 -14.21 -12.25
N ARG A 73 0.89 -14.05 -11.04
CA ARG A 73 0.23 -15.11 -10.30
C ARG A 73 -0.99 -15.63 -11.05
N ILE A 74 -1.89 -14.73 -11.45
CA ILE A 74 -3.09 -15.09 -12.21
C ILE A 74 -2.73 -15.78 -13.52
N LYS A 75 -1.77 -15.27 -14.27
CA LYS A 75 -1.33 -15.91 -15.52
C LYS A 75 -0.91 -17.36 -15.28
N ARG A 76 -0.03 -17.62 -14.30
CA ARG A 76 0.40 -18.99 -13.93
C ARG A 76 -0.75 -19.88 -13.45
N MET A 77 -1.71 -19.33 -12.73
CA MET A 77 -2.89 -20.11 -12.30
C MET A 77 -3.78 -20.49 -13.48
N MET A 78 -3.88 -19.62 -14.50
CA MET A 78 -4.60 -19.96 -15.72
C MET A 78 -3.91 -21.06 -16.54
N GLU A 79 -2.58 -21.02 -16.63
CA GLU A 79 -1.79 -22.09 -17.25
C GLU A 79 -2.05 -23.42 -16.54
N LYS A 80 -1.96 -23.45 -15.20
CA LYS A 80 -2.27 -24.62 -14.38
C LYS A 80 -3.72 -25.13 -14.50
N LEU A 81 -4.67 -24.21 -14.70
CA LEU A 81 -6.06 -24.60 -14.95
C LEU A 81 -6.21 -25.32 -16.29
N GLN A 82 -5.52 -24.86 -17.33
CA GLN A 82 -5.49 -25.53 -18.65
C GLN A 82 -4.84 -26.91 -18.56
N GLU A 83 -3.79 -27.05 -17.74
CA GLU A 83 -3.14 -28.34 -17.44
C GLU A 83 -3.98 -29.27 -16.56
N GLY A 84 -5.13 -28.79 -16.02
CA GLY A 84 -5.98 -29.55 -15.12
C GLY A 84 -5.43 -29.74 -13.70
N THR A 85 -4.30 -29.08 -13.36
CA THR A 85 -3.62 -29.22 -12.07
C THR A 85 -4.29 -28.42 -10.94
N ILE A 86 -5.14 -27.43 -11.27
CA ILE A 86 -5.92 -26.66 -10.28
C ILE A 86 -7.37 -26.48 -10.76
N THR A 87 -8.27 -26.20 -9.82
CA THR A 87 -9.68 -25.96 -10.11
C THR A 87 -9.99 -24.47 -10.27
N LYS A 88 -11.10 -24.15 -10.96
CA LYS A 88 -11.64 -22.78 -11.02
C LYS A 88 -11.93 -22.21 -9.63
N ALA A 89 -12.43 -23.05 -8.70
CA ALA A 89 -12.71 -22.64 -7.32
C ALA A 89 -11.45 -22.17 -6.59
N ALA A 90 -10.32 -22.85 -6.75
CA ALA A 90 -9.05 -22.44 -6.17
C ALA A 90 -8.57 -21.07 -6.69
N ILE A 91 -8.78 -20.79 -7.98
CA ILE A 91 -8.47 -19.48 -8.57
C ILE A 91 -9.37 -18.40 -7.96
N VAL A 92 -10.69 -18.63 -7.90
CA VAL A 92 -11.64 -17.67 -7.31
C VAL A 92 -11.29 -17.39 -5.85
N GLN A 93 -10.98 -18.41 -5.05
CA GLN A 93 -10.54 -18.21 -3.67
C GLN A 93 -9.27 -17.34 -3.58
N SER A 94 -8.28 -17.61 -4.42
CA SER A 94 -7.03 -16.85 -4.47
C SER A 94 -7.26 -15.38 -4.88
N VAL A 95 -8.14 -15.14 -5.85
CA VAL A 95 -8.53 -13.79 -6.28
C VAL A 95 -9.28 -13.05 -5.18
N ASN A 96 -10.23 -13.70 -4.52
CA ASN A 96 -10.98 -13.11 -3.40
C ASN A 96 -10.06 -12.72 -2.24
N SER A 97 -9.07 -13.54 -1.90
CA SER A 97 -8.05 -13.21 -0.91
C SER A 97 -7.29 -11.94 -1.29
N TRP A 98 -6.86 -11.84 -2.56
CA TRP A 98 -6.17 -10.64 -3.02
C TRP A 98 -7.08 -9.41 -3.07
N LEU A 99 -8.34 -9.56 -3.47
CA LEU A 99 -9.33 -8.48 -3.43
C LEU A 99 -9.59 -8.01 -2.00
N GLY A 100 -9.62 -8.92 -1.02
CA GLY A 100 -9.69 -8.61 0.40
C GLY A 100 -8.55 -7.71 0.88
N PHE A 101 -7.32 -7.94 0.40
CA PHE A 101 -6.18 -7.06 0.64
C PHE A 101 -6.30 -5.75 -0.16
N ALA A 102 -6.62 -5.83 -1.45
CA ALA A 102 -6.68 -4.67 -2.35
C ALA A 102 -7.77 -3.66 -1.99
N ARG A 103 -8.84 -4.08 -1.29
CA ARG A 103 -9.95 -3.21 -0.86
C ARG A 103 -9.53 -2.03 0.01
N TRP A 104 -8.41 -2.14 0.71
CA TRP A 104 -7.86 -1.08 1.54
C TRP A 104 -7.23 0.06 0.73
N ALA A 105 -6.94 -0.18 -0.55
CA ALA A 105 -6.38 0.80 -1.46
C ALA A 105 -7.40 1.27 -2.51
N CYS A 106 -7.08 2.34 -3.23
CA CYS A 106 -7.84 2.79 -4.41
C CYS A 106 -7.55 1.87 -5.60
N ALA A 107 -7.95 0.59 -5.50
CA ALA A 107 -7.56 -0.46 -6.43
C ALA A 107 -8.70 -0.97 -7.34
N TYR A 108 -9.90 -0.39 -7.29
CA TYR A 108 -11.06 -0.85 -8.05
C TYR A 108 -10.78 -0.97 -9.56
N ASN A 109 -10.38 0.13 -10.18
CA ASN A 109 -10.10 0.15 -11.62
C ASN A 109 -8.91 -0.76 -12.00
N LEU A 110 -7.95 -0.90 -11.08
CA LEU A 110 -6.83 -1.82 -11.27
C LEU A 110 -7.30 -3.27 -11.23
N ALA A 111 -8.11 -3.66 -10.25
CA ALA A 111 -8.68 -4.99 -10.13
C ALA A 111 -9.51 -5.34 -11.37
N LYS A 112 -10.40 -4.46 -11.78
CA LYS A 112 -11.17 -4.61 -13.02
C LYS A 112 -10.24 -4.85 -14.22
N LYS A 113 -9.17 -4.04 -14.38
CA LYS A 113 -8.21 -4.20 -15.48
C LYS A 113 -7.41 -5.50 -15.41
N ILE A 114 -7.07 -5.99 -14.21
CA ILE A 114 -6.30 -7.23 -14.05
C ILE A 114 -7.18 -8.44 -14.39
N PHE A 115 -8.43 -8.46 -13.95
CA PHE A 115 -9.31 -9.63 -14.04
C PHE A 115 -10.25 -9.63 -15.25
N ALA A 116 -10.41 -8.51 -15.95
CA ALA A 116 -11.27 -8.40 -17.15
C ALA A 116 -11.04 -9.49 -18.20
N PRO A 117 -9.81 -9.98 -18.46
CA PRO A 117 -9.59 -11.05 -19.44
C PRO A 117 -10.15 -12.42 -18.99
N TYR A 118 -10.48 -12.60 -17.71
CA TYR A 118 -10.84 -13.88 -17.11
C TYR A 118 -12.34 -13.92 -16.78
N ARG A 119 -13.18 -14.28 -17.76
CA ARG A 119 -14.64 -14.18 -17.67
C ARG A 119 -15.31 -14.99 -16.56
N PHE A 120 -14.67 -16.05 -16.05
CA PHE A 120 -15.21 -16.85 -14.94
C PHE A 120 -14.96 -16.25 -13.57
N ILE A 121 -14.06 -15.26 -13.47
CA ILE A 121 -13.86 -14.47 -12.28
C ILE A 121 -14.95 -13.40 -12.29
N LYS A 122 -16.13 -13.72 -11.73
CA LYS A 122 -17.16 -12.72 -11.51
C LYS A 122 -16.62 -11.69 -10.51
N THR A 123 -16.33 -10.52 -10.97
CA THR A 123 -16.15 -9.32 -10.14
C THR A 123 -17.52 -8.69 -9.81
N GLU A 124 -18.59 -9.37 -10.21
CA GLU A 124 -19.97 -9.00 -9.94
C GLU A 124 -20.34 -9.43 -8.52
N GLY A 125 -20.65 -8.51 -7.73
CA GLY A 125 -21.02 -8.65 -6.35
C GLY A 125 -19.84 -8.32 -5.45
N GLU A 126 -19.76 -7.09 -5.03
CA GLU A 126 -19.02 -6.65 -3.88
C GLU A 126 -17.47 -6.65 -3.96
N LEU A 127 -16.91 -6.03 -4.95
CA LEU A 127 -15.83 -5.13 -4.58
C LEU A 127 -16.48 -4.13 -3.61
N PRO A 128 -16.20 -4.23 -2.31
CA PRO A 128 -17.05 -3.57 -1.35
C PRO A 128 -17.02 -2.06 -1.59
N TYR A 129 -18.11 -1.53 -2.13
CA TYR A 129 -18.39 -0.09 -2.25
C TYR A 129 -18.16 0.64 -0.91
N GLY A 130 -18.23 -0.08 0.20
CA GLY A 130 -17.91 0.41 1.53
C GLY A 130 -16.49 0.89 1.75
N ALA A 131 -15.50 0.37 1.03
CA ALA A 131 -14.12 0.87 1.12
C ALA A 131 -13.95 2.21 0.36
N ILE A 132 -14.73 2.42 -0.72
CA ILE A 132 -14.75 3.69 -1.47
C ILE A 132 -15.48 4.77 -0.66
N SER A 133 -16.54 4.42 0.07
CA SER A 133 -17.28 5.37 0.91
C SER A 133 -16.44 5.81 2.12
N ARG A 134 -15.69 4.91 2.75
CA ARG A 134 -14.76 5.27 3.83
C ARG A 134 -13.63 6.17 3.32
N ASN A 135 -13.14 5.94 2.11
CA ASN A 135 -12.16 6.84 1.47
C ASN A 135 -12.78 8.19 1.07
N ARG A 136 -14.07 8.27 0.75
CA ARG A 136 -14.78 9.55 0.56
C ARG A 136 -14.89 10.33 1.87
N GLN A 137 -15.18 9.66 2.99
CA GLN A 137 -15.18 10.29 4.30
C GLN A 137 -13.79 10.77 4.72
N ALA A 138 -12.75 9.96 4.52
CA ALA A 138 -11.36 10.36 4.71
C ALA A 138 -10.97 11.55 3.80
N ARG A 139 -11.44 11.56 2.54
CA ARG A 139 -11.26 12.70 1.63
C ARG A 139 -11.96 13.97 2.13
N ARG A 140 -13.19 13.86 2.65
CA ARG A 140 -13.92 15.02 3.24
C ARG A 140 -13.19 15.58 4.47
N ILE A 141 -12.73 14.72 5.38
CA ILE A 141 -11.96 15.10 6.56
C ILE A 141 -10.64 15.79 6.17
N LEU A 142 -9.94 15.27 5.16
CA LEU A 142 -8.70 15.85 4.66
C LEU A 142 -8.91 17.14 3.86
N GLN A 143 -10.05 17.28 3.15
CA GLN A 143 -10.40 18.53 2.47
C GLN A 143 -10.76 19.63 3.48
N GLN A 144 -11.45 19.31 4.56
CA GLN A 144 -11.74 20.25 5.66
C GLN A 144 -10.45 20.70 6.38
N ARG A 145 -9.42 19.82 6.49
CA ARG A 145 -8.11 20.18 7.05
C ARG A 145 -7.19 20.94 6.08
N ARG A 146 -7.46 20.94 4.78
CA ARG A 146 -6.70 21.73 3.78
C ARG A 146 -6.99 23.21 3.82
N GLY A 147 -8.08 23.66 4.46
CA GLY A 147 -8.34 25.09 4.74
C GLY A 147 -7.41 25.71 5.79
N THR A 148 -6.60 24.89 6.49
CA THR A 148 -5.64 25.36 7.51
C THR A 148 -4.22 24.95 7.13
N GLY A 149 -3.71 25.54 6.04
CA GLY A 149 -2.47 25.19 5.37
C GLY A 149 -1.26 24.97 6.27
N LYS A 150 -0.79 23.71 6.36
CA LYS A 150 0.63 23.35 6.64
C LYS A 150 0.96 22.01 6.01
N THR A 151 1.89 22.01 5.05
CA THR A 151 2.46 20.81 4.43
C THR A 151 3.49 20.20 5.37
N HIS A 152 3.22 19.00 5.85
CA HIS A 152 4.17 18.20 6.64
C HIS A 152 5.04 17.33 5.73
N LYS A 153 6.30 17.11 6.12
CA LYS A 153 7.29 16.26 5.42
C LYS A 153 7.52 14.98 6.23
N ALA A 154 7.72 13.85 5.56
CA ALA A 154 7.88 12.55 6.21
C ALA A 154 9.33 12.07 6.15
N VAL A 155 9.74 11.35 7.20
CA VAL A 155 11.00 10.60 7.31
C VAL A 155 10.62 9.12 7.47
N ALA A 156 11.24 8.27 6.68
CA ALA A 156 11.09 6.81 6.79
C ALA A 156 12.44 6.14 7.01
#